data_d2eb437f35d8530254ddac673becbd67
#
_entry.id   d2eb437f35d8530254ddac673becbd67
#
_cell.length_a   1.000
_cell.length_b   1.000
_cell.length_c   1.000
_cell.angle_alpha   90.00
_cell.angle_beta   90.00
_cell.angle_gamma   90.00
#
_symmetry.space_group_name_H-M   'P 1'
#
loop_
_entity.id
_entity.type
_entity.pdbx_description
1 polymer ?
#
loop_
_entity_poly.entity_id
_entity_poly.type
_entity_poly.pdbx_seq_one_letter_code
_entity_poly.pdbx_strand_id
1 'polypeptide(L)'
;MVNNLSKIFAVVFILISCNNDMKKQNNLKNETSPYLLQHVENPVNWNPWNKKYLNKAKKENKLVIVSIGYASCHWCHVMERESFQDSTVAKLMNDKFISIKVDREERPDIDQVYMNAIQLINGSGGWPLNVITLPDGRPIWGGTYFSKDQWTSALKQISEIYEAEPEKFMSYADRVQEGINALNIVESKSDSFENIDLEKYSELLLKNIDDEFGGFKGAPKFMMPNNLQYLLRYSFQESNENSKNKILSTLDKMAYGGIYDHIEGGFSRYSTDERWHIPHFEKMLYDNGQLMSLYSIGYQISGKNLYKETVYKVHEYISSETVSYTHLRAHETLNH
;
A
#
# COMPACT_ATOMS: atom_id res chain seq x y z
N MET A 1 24.70 -39.38 -52.32
CA MET A 1 25.23 -38.10 -51.76
C MET A 1 24.17 -37.00 -51.55
N VAL A 2 22.97 -37.14 -52.04
CA VAL A 2 21.91 -36.08 -51.93
C VAL A 2 21.14 -36.10 -50.59
N ASN A 3 21.13 -37.23 -49.88
CA ASN A 3 20.33 -37.37 -48.64
C ASN A 3 20.95 -36.76 -47.34
N ASN A 4 22.22 -36.35 -47.36
CA ASN A 4 22.84 -35.79 -46.18
C ASN A 4 22.81 -34.24 -46.16
N LEU A 5 22.66 -33.59 -47.31
CA LEU A 5 22.52 -32.13 -47.37
C LEU A 5 21.15 -31.65 -46.85
N SER A 6 20.09 -32.40 -47.08
CA SER A 6 18.74 -32.06 -46.66
C SER A 6 18.59 -32.12 -45.11
N LYS A 7 19.33 -33.03 -44.46
CA LYS A 7 19.33 -33.17 -42.99
C LYS A 7 20.14 -32.06 -42.32
N ILE A 8 21.18 -31.56 -42.95
CA ILE A 8 21.98 -30.42 -42.44
C ILE A 8 21.19 -29.12 -42.53
N PHE A 9 20.41 -28.92 -43.62
CA PHE A 9 19.54 -27.75 -43.74
C PHE A 9 18.40 -27.72 -42.72
N ALA A 10 17.80 -28.90 -42.40
CA ALA A 10 16.76 -28.98 -41.37
C ALA A 10 17.27 -28.70 -39.94
N VAL A 11 18.50 -29.11 -39.61
CA VAL A 11 19.11 -28.82 -38.31
C VAL A 11 19.52 -27.37 -38.18
N VAL A 12 19.98 -26.72 -39.23
CA VAL A 12 20.31 -25.28 -39.22
C VAL A 12 19.05 -24.40 -39.08
N PHE A 13 17.91 -24.82 -39.66
CA PHE A 13 16.64 -24.10 -39.52
C PHE A 13 16.02 -24.21 -38.13
N ILE A 14 16.25 -25.29 -37.41
CA ILE A 14 15.76 -25.48 -36.02
C ILE A 14 16.63 -24.65 -35.04
N LEU A 15 17.88 -24.39 -35.34
CA LEU A 15 18.76 -23.58 -34.49
C LEU A 15 18.53 -22.05 -34.65
N ILE A 16 17.90 -21.60 -35.71
CA ILE A 16 17.57 -20.17 -35.94
C ILE A 16 16.22 -19.79 -35.33
N SER A 17 15.39 -20.77 -34.92
CA SER A 17 14.05 -20.51 -34.36
C SER A 17 14.01 -20.31 -32.85
N CYS A 18 15.15 -20.31 -32.15
CA CYS A 18 15.24 -19.87 -30.76
C CYS A 18 15.78 -18.44 -30.68
N ASN A 19 15.13 -17.50 -31.31
CA ASN A 19 15.17 -16.13 -30.80
C ASN A 19 14.37 -16.12 -29.50
N ASN A 20 15.02 -16.44 -28.40
CA ASN A 20 14.61 -15.94 -27.11
C ASN A 20 14.70 -14.42 -27.19
N ASP A 21 13.61 -13.75 -27.50
CA ASP A 21 13.45 -12.34 -27.16
C ASP A 21 13.59 -12.23 -25.64
N MET A 22 14.83 -12.15 -25.17
CA MET A 22 15.10 -11.81 -23.79
C MET A 22 14.44 -10.45 -23.57
N LYS A 23 13.29 -10.45 -22.89
CA LYS A 23 12.62 -9.21 -22.52
C LYS A 23 13.64 -8.28 -21.86
N LYS A 24 13.77 -7.08 -22.41
CA LYS A 24 14.75 -6.10 -21.91
C LYS A 24 14.40 -5.75 -20.48
N GLN A 25 15.20 -6.21 -19.52
CA GLN A 25 15.06 -5.91 -18.10
C GLN A 25 15.46 -4.45 -17.83
N ASN A 26 14.68 -3.78 -16.99
CA ASN A 26 14.98 -2.43 -16.53
C ASN A 26 16.00 -2.42 -15.35
N ASN A 27 16.21 -1.28 -14.73
CA ASN A 27 17.27 -1.11 -13.72
C ASN A 27 16.92 -1.71 -12.34
N LEU A 28 15.73 -2.30 -12.16
CA LEU A 28 15.32 -2.98 -10.92
C LEU A 28 15.90 -4.41 -10.78
N LYS A 29 16.50 -4.95 -11.83
CA LYS A 29 16.98 -6.34 -11.89
C LYS A 29 18.01 -6.74 -10.83
N ASN A 30 18.66 -5.77 -10.19
CA ASN A 30 19.65 -6.01 -9.15
C ASN A 30 19.14 -5.72 -7.73
N GLU A 31 17.85 -5.39 -7.61
CA GLU A 31 17.20 -5.15 -6.31
C GLU A 31 16.83 -6.46 -5.64
N THR A 32 16.58 -6.40 -4.33
CA THR A 32 16.23 -7.56 -3.50
C THR A 32 14.76 -7.60 -3.12
N SER A 33 14.06 -6.46 -3.22
CA SER A 33 12.64 -6.35 -2.94
C SER A 33 11.82 -7.22 -3.89
N PRO A 34 10.99 -8.15 -3.41
CA PRO A 34 10.06 -8.90 -4.25
C PRO A 34 9.13 -7.99 -5.06
N TYR A 35 8.69 -6.88 -4.47
CA TYR A 35 7.85 -5.89 -5.16
C TYR A 35 8.57 -5.23 -6.33
N LEU A 36 9.82 -4.81 -6.15
CA LEU A 36 10.60 -4.20 -7.23
C LEU A 36 10.91 -5.20 -8.34
N LEU A 37 11.23 -6.45 -7.97
CA LEU A 37 11.52 -7.52 -8.92
C LEU A 37 10.33 -7.91 -9.80
N GLN A 38 9.10 -7.78 -9.30
CA GLN A 38 7.87 -7.98 -10.10
C GLN A 38 7.80 -7.02 -11.30
N HIS A 39 8.39 -5.83 -11.18
CA HIS A 39 8.35 -4.79 -12.22
C HIS A 39 9.56 -4.82 -13.18
N VAL A 40 10.47 -5.78 -13.05
CA VAL A 40 11.71 -5.85 -13.85
C VAL A 40 11.44 -5.97 -15.34
N GLU A 41 10.40 -6.70 -15.74
CA GLU A 41 10.04 -6.92 -17.15
C GLU A 41 9.08 -5.87 -17.72
N ASN A 42 8.64 -4.90 -16.93
CA ASN A 42 7.81 -3.82 -17.45
C ASN A 42 8.56 -3.04 -18.55
N PRO A 43 7.88 -2.62 -19.63
CA PRO A 43 8.48 -1.80 -20.67
C PRO A 43 8.87 -0.39 -20.20
N VAL A 44 8.39 0.05 -19.03
CA VAL A 44 8.81 1.27 -18.36
C VAL A 44 10.25 1.11 -17.86
N ASN A 45 11.10 2.10 -18.12
CA ASN A 45 12.49 2.13 -17.65
C ASN A 45 12.56 2.48 -16.16
N TRP A 46 12.00 1.61 -15.32
CA TRP A 46 12.01 1.76 -13.89
C TRP A 46 13.42 1.78 -13.31
N ASN A 47 13.64 2.65 -12.35
CA ASN A 47 14.86 2.78 -11.56
C ASN A 47 14.53 2.62 -10.07
N PRO A 48 15.42 2.08 -9.25
CA PRO A 48 15.26 2.11 -7.80
C PRO A 48 15.48 3.53 -7.26
N TRP A 49 15.02 3.79 -6.03
CA TRP A 49 15.26 5.07 -5.36
C TRP A 49 16.75 5.28 -5.07
N ASN A 50 17.36 6.20 -5.82
CA ASN A 50 18.77 6.53 -5.66
C ASN A 50 19.05 7.97 -6.12
N LYS A 51 19.94 8.68 -5.41
CA LYS A 51 20.40 10.04 -5.78
C LYS A 51 20.91 10.13 -7.22
N LYS A 52 21.48 9.04 -7.76
CA LYS A 52 21.94 8.95 -9.16
C LYS A 52 20.82 9.31 -10.13
N TYR A 53 19.59 8.84 -9.90
CA TYR A 53 18.48 9.05 -10.84
C TYR A 53 17.84 10.42 -10.67
N LEU A 54 17.83 10.99 -9.46
CA LEU A 54 17.46 12.38 -9.25
C LEU A 54 18.49 13.34 -9.91
N ASN A 55 19.78 13.03 -9.83
CA ASN A 55 20.81 13.79 -10.52
C ASN A 55 20.69 13.67 -12.05
N LYS A 56 20.29 12.49 -12.56
CA LYS A 56 19.98 12.30 -13.97
C LYS A 56 18.79 13.17 -14.39
N ALA A 57 17.72 13.20 -13.59
CA ALA A 57 16.55 14.05 -13.86
C ALA A 57 16.92 15.53 -13.92
N LYS A 58 17.76 16.01 -12.97
CA LYS A 58 18.29 17.38 -12.99
C LYS A 58 19.10 17.69 -14.26
N LYS A 59 19.98 16.77 -14.66
CA LYS A 59 20.82 16.94 -15.85
C LYS A 59 20.01 16.97 -17.14
N GLU A 60 18.96 16.15 -17.22
CA GLU A 60 18.09 16.04 -18.39
C GLU A 60 16.91 17.02 -18.36
N ASN A 61 16.76 17.80 -17.27
CA ASN A 61 15.63 18.68 -16.98
C ASN A 61 14.28 17.96 -17.16
N LYS A 62 14.17 16.72 -16.64
CA LYS A 62 12.96 15.90 -16.70
C LYS A 62 12.28 15.81 -15.35
N LEU A 63 10.97 15.88 -15.35
CA LEU A 63 10.16 15.52 -14.18
C LEU A 63 10.41 14.07 -13.78
N VAL A 64 10.18 13.77 -12.51
CA VAL A 64 10.33 12.40 -11.97
C VAL A 64 8.96 11.84 -11.63
N ILE A 65 8.70 10.61 -12.05
CA ILE A 65 7.58 9.80 -11.55
C ILE A 65 8.12 8.95 -10.42
N VAL A 66 7.54 9.08 -9.22
CA VAL A 66 7.78 8.21 -8.08
C VAL A 66 6.54 7.37 -7.86
N SER A 67 6.62 6.07 -8.14
CA SER A 67 5.52 5.13 -7.94
C SER A 67 5.84 4.21 -6.77
N ILE A 68 5.05 4.30 -5.71
CA ILE A 68 5.25 3.61 -4.44
C ILE A 68 4.15 2.59 -4.23
N GLY A 69 4.52 1.42 -3.75
CA GLY A 69 3.59 0.35 -3.42
C GLY A 69 4.27 -0.72 -2.60
N TYR A 70 3.72 -1.91 -2.58
CA TYR A 70 4.24 -3.05 -1.84
C TYR A 70 3.76 -4.37 -2.47
N ALA A 71 4.41 -5.48 -2.15
CA ALA A 71 4.21 -6.76 -2.83
C ALA A 71 2.75 -7.27 -2.77
N SER A 72 2.04 -7.02 -1.67
CA SER A 72 0.66 -7.44 -1.48
C SER A 72 -0.40 -6.41 -1.90
N CYS A 73 -0.01 -5.32 -2.54
CA CYS A 73 -0.92 -4.24 -2.91
C CYS A 73 -1.75 -4.59 -4.15
N HIS A 74 -3.03 -4.94 -3.96
CA HIS A 74 -3.94 -5.31 -5.04
C HIS A 74 -4.02 -4.26 -6.17
N TRP A 75 -4.31 -3.01 -5.81
CA TRP A 75 -4.45 -1.93 -6.80
C TRP A 75 -3.12 -1.54 -7.48
N CYS A 76 -1.97 -1.85 -6.84
CA CYS A 76 -0.67 -1.71 -7.48
C CYS A 76 -0.52 -2.69 -8.64
N HIS A 77 -0.95 -3.94 -8.45
CA HIS A 77 -0.94 -4.97 -9.50
C HIS A 77 -1.96 -4.67 -10.61
N VAL A 78 -3.13 -4.11 -10.26
CA VAL A 78 -4.10 -3.66 -11.26
C VAL A 78 -3.48 -2.58 -12.15
N MET A 79 -2.89 -1.54 -11.57
CA MET A 79 -2.26 -0.45 -12.32
C MET A 79 -1.03 -0.92 -13.12
N GLU A 80 -0.31 -1.91 -12.62
CA GLU A 80 0.77 -2.54 -13.36
C GLU A 80 0.26 -3.15 -14.67
N ARG A 81 -0.75 -4.02 -14.58
CA ARG A 81 -1.33 -4.71 -15.75
C ARG A 81 -1.94 -3.73 -16.75
N GLU A 82 -2.67 -2.73 -16.26
CA GLU A 82 -3.40 -1.79 -17.13
C GLU A 82 -2.52 -0.69 -17.72
N SER A 83 -1.49 -0.24 -17.00
CA SER A 83 -0.71 0.94 -17.38
C SER A 83 0.77 0.63 -17.57
N PHE A 84 1.45 0.01 -16.59
CA PHE A 84 2.91 -0.10 -16.64
C PHE A 84 3.42 -1.19 -17.58
N GLN A 85 2.58 -2.16 -17.94
CA GLN A 85 2.86 -3.17 -18.96
C GLN A 85 2.46 -2.72 -20.37
N ASP A 86 1.76 -1.60 -20.51
CA ASP A 86 1.37 -1.06 -21.82
C ASP A 86 2.53 -0.31 -22.48
N SER A 87 2.87 -0.69 -23.72
CA SER A 87 3.99 -0.11 -24.46
C SER A 87 3.81 1.37 -24.82
N THR A 88 2.58 1.83 -25.01
CA THR A 88 2.28 3.23 -25.34
C THR A 88 2.46 4.12 -24.12
N VAL A 89 1.96 3.67 -22.96
CA VAL A 89 2.17 4.35 -21.68
C VAL A 89 3.65 4.37 -21.34
N ALA A 90 4.32 3.24 -21.46
CA ALA A 90 5.75 3.13 -21.21
C ALA A 90 6.58 4.06 -22.10
N LYS A 91 6.23 4.16 -23.38
CA LYS A 91 6.90 5.10 -24.30
C LYS A 91 6.79 6.53 -23.80
N LEU A 92 5.59 6.99 -23.43
CA LEU A 92 5.38 8.34 -22.88
C LEU A 92 6.19 8.56 -21.60
N MET A 93 6.14 7.63 -20.65
CA MET A 93 6.89 7.70 -19.40
C MET A 93 8.40 7.77 -19.65
N ASN A 94 8.93 6.92 -20.55
CA ASN A 94 10.35 6.85 -20.85
C ASN A 94 10.87 8.09 -21.58
N ASP A 95 10.08 8.66 -22.47
CA ASP A 95 10.47 9.82 -23.26
C ASP A 95 10.48 11.11 -22.42
N LYS A 96 9.49 11.29 -21.55
CA LYS A 96 9.24 12.56 -20.86
C LYS A 96 9.67 12.58 -19.38
N PHE A 97 9.85 11.45 -18.75
CA PHE A 97 10.09 11.36 -17.31
C PHE A 97 11.29 10.46 -16.96
N ILE A 98 11.79 10.63 -15.75
CA ILE A 98 12.61 9.62 -15.07
C ILE A 98 11.69 8.87 -14.13
N SER A 99 11.49 7.57 -14.36
CA SER A 99 10.56 6.74 -13.56
C SER A 99 11.31 6.02 -12.46
N ILE A 100 10.88 6.22 -11.21
CA ILE A 100 11.42 5.59 -10.00
C ILE A 100 10.34 4.74 -9.37
N LYS A 101 10.69 3.48 -9.03
CA LYS A 101 9.83 2.56 -8.29
C LYS A 101 10.33 2.41 -6.86
N VAL A 102 9.42 2.43 -5.90
CA VAL A 102 9.75 2.36 -4.47
C VAL A 102 8.90 1.29 -3.80
N ASP A 103 9.55 0.42 -3.04
CA ASP A 103 8.88 -0.47 -2.10
C ASP A 103 8.75 0.25 -0.75
N ARG A 104 7.52 0.50 -0.31
CA ARG A 104 7.27 1.16 0.98
C ARG A 104 7.71 0.33 2.18
N GLU A 105 7.76 -0.99 2.03
CA GLU A 105 8.19 -1.89 3.11
C GLU A 105 9.70 -1.75 3.39
N GLU A 106 10.49 -1.47 2.33
CA GLU A 106 11.93 -1.20 2.46
C GLU A 106 12.23 0.29 2.69
N ARG A 107 11.39 1.19 2.15
CA ARG A 107 11.61 2.64 2.21
C ARG A 107 10.38 3.39 2.75
N PRO A 108 9.97 3.11 3.99
CA PRO A 108 8.85 3.82 4.64
C PRO A 108 9.14 5.32 4.84
N ASP A 109 10.40 5.71 4.91
CA ASP A 109 10.84 7.12 4.97
C ASP A 109 10.42 7.89 3.72
N ILE A 110 10.59 7.32 2.54
CA ILE A 110 10.19 7.91 1.26
C ILE A 110 8.66 7.90 1.12
N ASP A 111 8.04 6.77 1.45
CA ASP A 111 6.59 6.63 1.43
C ASP A 111 5.90 7.71 2.28
N GLN A 112 6.35 7.91 3.51
CA GLN A 112 5.75 8.89 4.43
C GLN A 112 5.83 10.32 3.90
N VAL A 113 6.96 10.72 3.32
CA VAL A 113 7.13 12.09 2.78
C VAL A 113 6.15 12.33 1.64
N TYR A 114 6.05 11.39 0.68
CA TYR A 114 5.15 11.55 -0.45
C TYR A 114 3.68 11.32 -0.09
N MET A 115 3.40 10.46 0.89
CA MET A 115 2.05 10.31 1.44
C MET A 115 1.56 11.61 2.07
N ASN A 116 2.36 12.26 2.90
CA ASN A 116 2.04 13.56 3.48
C ASN A 116 1.78 14.61 2.39
N ALA A 117 2.61 14.63 1.35
CA ALA A 117 2.42 15.53 0.23
C ALA A 117 1.07 15.34 -0.47
N ILE A 118 0.72 14.08 -0.77
CA ILE A 118 -0.53 13.77 -1.47
C ILE A 118 -1.75 14.00 -0.58
N GLN A 119 -1.66 13.76 0.71
CA GLN A 119 -2.71 14.12 1.66
C GLN A 119 -2.93 15.63 1.74
N LEU A 120 -1.87 16.43 1.67
CA LEU A 120 -1.98 17.90 1.61
C LEU A 120 -2.61 18.38 0.29
N ILE A 121 -2.26 17.74 -0.83
CA ILE A 121 -2.74 18.14 -2.16
C ILE A 121 -4.21 17.69 -2.37
N ASN A 122 -4.56 16.46 -1.98
CA ASN A 122 -5.82 15.81 -2.33
C ASN A 122 -6.77 15.58 -1.13
N GLY A 123 -6.33 15.84 0.10
CA GLY A 123 -7.08 15.53 1.32
C GLY A 123 -7.09 14.04 1.71
N SER A 124 -6.57 13.15 0.87
CA SER A 124 -6.52 11.70 1.10
C SER A 124 -5.32 11.08 0.40
N GLY A 125 -4.94 9.88 0.82
CA GLY A 125 -3.84 9.12 0.23
C GLY A 125 -4.08 7.62 0.33
N GLY A 126 -3.18 6.82 -0.24
CA GLY A 126 -3.25 5.35 -0.28
C GLY A 126 -2.29 4.79 -1.32
N TRP A 127 -2.36 3.49 -1.56
CA TRP A 127 -1.52 2.80 -2.54
C TRP A 127 -2.35 2.13 -3.64
N PRO A 128 -1.78 2.10 -4.90
CA PRO A 128 -0.48 2.64 -5.30
C PRO A 128 -0.41 4.15 -5.08
N LEU A 129 0.72 4.64 -4.61
CA LEU A 129 0.96 6.08 -4.48
C LEU A 129 1.83 6.52 -5.65
N ASN A 130 1.27 7.33 -6.54
CA ASN A 130 1.97 7.84 -7.73
C ASN A 130 2.14 9.34 -7.62
N VAL A 131 3.37 9.80 -7.63
CA VAL A 131 3.71 11.20 -7.44
C VAL A 131 4.58 11.67 -8.60
N ILE A 132 4.25 12.83 -9.15
CA ILE A 132 5.12 13.55 -10.08
C ILE A 132 5.84 14.62 -9.29
N THR A 133 7.16 14.66 -9.45
CA THR A 133 8.02 15.60 -8.75
C THR A 133 8.85 16.43 -9.72
N LEU A 134 9.32 17.57 -9.28
CA LEU A 134 10.42 18.29 -9.92
C LEU A 134 11.68 17.40 -9.96
N PRO A 135 12.68 17.74 -10.79
CA PRO A 135 13.93 16.98 -10.86
C PRO A 135 14.69 16.86 -9.53
N ASP A 136 14.40 17.73 -8.57
CA ASP A 136 15.00 17.72 -7.22
C ASP A 136 14.23 16.86 -6.21
N GLY A 137 13.07 16.32 -6.60
CA GLY A 137 12.23 15.44 -5.78
C GLY A 137 11.08 16.13 -5.07
N ARG A 138 10.92 17.47 -5.17
CA ARG A 138 9.76 18.18 -4.60
C ARG A 138 8.48 17.81 -5.34
N PRO A 139 7.42 17.36 -4.63
CA PRO A 139 6.17 16.91 -5.25
C PRO A 139 5.37 18.06 -5.85
N ILE A 140 4.76 17.81 -7.01
CA ILE A 140 3.92 18.79 -7.71
C ILE A 140 2.52 18.27 -8.03
N TRP A 141 2.33 16.97 -8.10
CA TRP A 141 1.06 16.33 -8.41
C TRP A 141 1.11 14.85 -8.03
N GLY A 142 -0.04 14.23 -7.80
CA GLY A 142 -0.11 12.80 -7.63
C GLY A 142 -1.47 12.33 -7.14
N GLY A 143 -1.52 11.06 -6.83
CA GLY A 143 -2.71 10.39 -6.32
C GLY A 143 -2.45 8.90 -6.17
N THR A 144 -3.54 8.16 -6.04
CA THR A 144 -3.45 6.72 -5.82
C THR A 144 -3.56 5.94 -7.15
N TYR A 145 -4.60 5.17 -7.33
CA TYR A 145 -4.86 4.47 -8.58
C TYR A 145 -5.40 5.44 -9.65
N PHE A 146 -4.92 5.26 -10.87
CA PHE A 146 -5.42 5.90 -12.08
C PHE A 146 -5.67 4.85 -13.15
N SER A 147 -6.80 4.93 -13.85
CA SER A 147 -7.00 4.17 -15.08
C SER A 147 -5.96 4.56 -16.14
N LYS A 148 -5.70 3.69 -17.10
CA LYS A 148 -4.74 3.94 -18.19
C LYS A 148 -4.97 5.30 -18.88
N ASP A 149 -6.22 5.64 -19.16
CA ASP A 149 -6.56 6.88 -19.88
C ASP A 149 -6.32 8.12 -19.00
N GLN A 150 -6.71 8.04 -17.72
CA GLN A 150 -6.46 9.10 -16.74
C GLN A 150 -4.96 9.33 -16.56
N TRP A 151 -4.19 8.25 -16.39
CA TRP A 151 -2.74 8.32 -16.23
C TRP A 151 -2.06 8.93 -17.46
N THR A 152 -2.40 8.44 -18.65
CA THR A 152 -1.84 8.95 -19.90
C THR A 152 -2.17 10.42 -20.14
N SER A 153 -3.42 10.82 -19.87
CA SER A 153 -3.86 12.22 -20.03
C SER A 153 -3.12 13.14 -19.06
N ALA A 154 -3.01 12.75 -17.78
CA ALA A 154 -2.30 13.52 -16.76
C ALA A 154 -0.82 13.70 -17.13
N LEU A 155 -0.13 12.63 -17.51
CA LEU A 155 1.28 12.69 -17.89
C LEU A 155 1.53 13.63 -19.08
N LYS A 156 0.68 13.58 -20.10
CA LYS A 156 0.78 14.49 -21.27
C LYS A 156 0.61 15.94 -20.84
N GLN A 157 -0.48 16.25 -20.15
CA GLN A 157 -0.78 17.62 -19.73
C GLN A 157 0.33 18.19 -18.82
N ILE A 158 0.79 17.41 -17.83
CA ILE A 158 1.84 17.86 -16.92
C ILE A 158 3.16 18.10 -17.65
N SER A 159 3.55 17.20 -18.57
CA SER A 159 4.78 17.39 -19.33
C SER A 159 4.71 18.61 -20.26
N GLU A 160 3.58 18.84 -20.92
CA GLU A 160 3.36 20.01 -21.77
C GLU A 160 3.41 21.33 -20.99
N ILE A 161 2.74 21.37 -19.84
CA ILE A 161 2.76 22.57 -18.97
C ILE A 161 4.17 22.83 -18.43
N TYR A 162 4.89 21.76 -18.02
CA TYR A 162 6.26 21.91 -17.50
C TYR A 162 7.23 22.44 -18.57
N GLU A 163 7.09 21.99 -19.82
CA GLU A 163 7.89 22.49 -20.93
C GLU A 163 7.58 23.97 -21.26
N ALA A 164 6.32 24.39 -21.11
CA ALA A 164 5.89 25.76 -21.42
C ALA A 164 6.12 26.74 -20.25
N GLU A 165 5.85 26.33 -19.03
CA GLU A 165 5.79 27.22 -17.85
C GLU A 165 6.36 26.55 -16.58
N PRO A 166 7.67 26.19 -16.54
CA PRO A 166 8.27 25.46 -15.41
C PRO A 166 8.16 26.21 -14.08
N GLU A 167 8.18 27.55 -14.11
CA GLU A 167 8.13 28.38 -12.89
C GLU A 167 6.82 28.22 -12.10
N LYS A 168 5.71 27.89 -12.77
CA LYS A 168 4.45 27.57 -12.09
C LYS A 168 4.58 26.37 -11.19
N PHE A 169 5.26 25.32 -11.65
CA PHE A 169 5.49 24.12 -10.85
C PHE A 169 6.50 24.36 -9.73
N MET A 170 7.51 25.20 -9.94
CA MET A 170 8.49 25.54 -8.90
C MET A 170 7.80 26.23 -7.73
N SER A 171 7.01 27.27 -8.02
CA SER A 171 6.26 28.01 -6.99
C SER A 171 5.23 27.12 -6.25
N TYR A 172 4.60 26.18 -6.96
CA TYR A 172 3.67 25.23 -6.35
C TYR A 172 4.40 24.24 -5.44
N ALA A 173 5.52 23.67 -5.90
CA ALA A 173 6.34 22.75 -5.13
C ALA A 173 6.87 23.37 -3.84
N ASP A 174 7.25 24.66 -3.87
CA ASP A 174 7.68 25.40 -2.66
C ASP A 174 6.56 25.44 -1.61
N ARG A 175 5.34 25.78 -2.01
CA ARG A 175 4.18 25.79 -1.08
C ARG A 175 3.86 24.42 -0.51
N VAL A 176 3.93 23.36 -1.33
CA VAL A 176 3.73 21.99 -0.83
C VAL A 176 4.82 21.61 0.16
N GLN A 177 6.07 21.96 -0.12
CA GLN A 177 7.20 21.70 0.78
C GLN A 177 7.06 22.44 2.11
N GLU A 178 6.62 23.71 2.09
CA GLU A 178 6.32 24.45 3.31
C GLU A 178 5.21 23.76 4.13
N GLY A 179 4.16 23.29 3.47
CA GLY A 179 3.09 22.51 4.12
C GLY A 179 3.59 21.21 4.75
N ILE A 180 4.44 20.44 4.06
CA ILE A 180 5.06 19.24 4.60
C ILE A 180 5.92 19.57 5.83
N ASN A 181 6.71 20.64 5.76
CA ASN A 181 7.54 21.06 6.88
C ASN A 181 6.69 21.45 8.10
N ALA A 182 5.56 22.14 7.86
CA ALA A 182 4.64 22.53 8.94
C ALA A 182 3.99 21.32 9.63
N LEU A 183 3.71 20.24 8.90
CA LEU A 183 3.18 19.00 9.50
C LEU A 183 4.16 18.33 10.46
N ASN A 184 5.47 18.51 10.25
CA ASN A 184 6.52 17.91 11.06
C ASN A 184 6.92 18.76 12.29
N ILE A 185 6.38 19.97 12.41
CA ILE A 185 6.65 20.85 13.54
C ILE A 185 5.60 20.58 14.62
N VAL A 186 6.00 19.88 15.67
CA VAL A 186 5.22 19.78 16.91
C VAL A 186 5.63 20.95 17.81
N GLU A 187 4.84 22.01 17.82
CA GLU A 187 5.05 23.08 18.80
C GLU A 187 4.66 22.57 20.19
N SER A 188 5.64 22.48 21.10
CA SER A 188 5.36 22.28 22.51
C SER A 188 4.71 23.55 23.06
N LYS A 189 3.44 23.48 23.44
CA LYS A 189 2.70 24.61 24.04
C LYS A 189 2.89 24.77 25.55
N SER A 190 3.59 23.85 26.19
CA SER A 190 3.87 23.93 27.64
C SER A 190 5.18 23.25 27.97
N ASP A 191 5.90 23.84 28.92
CA ASP A 191 7.11 23.28 29.56
C ASP A 191 6.77 22.23 30.64
N SER A 192 5.49 21.96 30.87
CA SER A 192 4.98 20.97 31.83
C SER A 192 4.32 19.79 31.12
N PHE A 193 4.61 18.61 31.60
CA PHE A 193 3.82 17.43 31.25
C PHE A 193 2.46 17.55 31.94
N GLU A 194 1.46 18.02 31.23
CA GLU A 194 0.09 17.92 31.70
C GLU A 194 -0.33 16.45 31.73
N ASN A 195 -1.08 16.07 32.75
CA ASN A 195 -1.68 14.75 32.81
C ASN A 195 -2.58 14.55 31.58
N ILE A 196 -2.31 13.53 30.82
CA ILE A 196 -3.16 13.16 29.67
C ILE A 196 -4.52 12.76 30.24
N ASP A 197 -5.55 13.46 29.83
CA ASP A 197 -6.95 13.14 30.16
C ASP A 197 -7.42 11.92 29.36
N LEU A 198 -7.14 10.74 29.90
CA LEU A 198 -7.49 9.46 29.29
C LEU A 198 -9.00 9.28 29.15
N GLU A 199 -9.78 9.83 30.07
CA GLU A 199 -11.24 9.77 30.05
C GLU A 199 -11.77 10.49 28.81
N LYS A 200 -11.38 11.70 28.61
CA LYS A 200 -11.77 12.52 27.43
C LYS A 200 -11.40 11.86 26.12
N TYR A 201 -10.19 11.30 25.99
CA TYR A 201 -9.78 10.62 24.76
C TYR A 201 -10.57 9.33 24.54
N SER A 202 -10.84 8.58 25.61
CA SER A 202 -11.64 7.36 25.54
C SER A 202 -13.09 7.66 25.13
N GLU A 203 -13.69 8.71 25.67
CA GLU A 203 -15.03 9.18 25.27
C GLU A 203 -15.09 9.57 23.79
N LEU A 204 -14.09 10.32 23.30
CA LEU A 204 -14.02 10.70 21.87
C LEU A 204 -13.93 9.46 20.96
N LEU A 205 -13.14 8.46 21.33
CA LEU A 205 -13.06 7.21 20.55
C LEU A 205 -14.37 6.43 20.63
N LEU A 206 -14.96 6.28 21.82
CA LEU A 206 -16.22 5.54 22.02
C LEU A 206 -17.41 6.16 21.30
N LYS A 207 -17.45 7.48 21.15
CA LYS A 207 -18.48 8.20 20.38
C LYS A 207 -18.44 7.83 18.90
N ASN A 208 -17.27 7.48 18.38
CA ASN A 208 -17.09 7.06 17.00
C ASN A 208 -17.29 5.56 16.75
N ILE A 209 -17.52 4.76 17.81
CA ILE A 209 -17.92 3.35 17.67
C ILE A 209 -19.35 3.28 17.13
N ASP A 210 -19.54 2.39 16.19
CA ASP A 210 -20.83 2.05 15.61
C ASP A 210 -21.60 1.13 16.56
N ASP A 211 -22.75 1.59 17.04
CA ASP A 211 -23.57 0.85 17.99
C ASP A 211 -24.30 -0.34 17.32
N GLU A 212 -24.60 -0.23 16.03
CA GLU A 212 -25.32 -1.28 15.29
C GLU A 212 -24.37 -2.36 14.78
N PHE A 213 -23.27 -1.98 14.10
CA PHE A 213 -22.36 -2.94 13.46
C PHE A 213 -21.02 -3.12 14.18
N GLY A 214 -20.77 -2.36 15.25
CA GLY A 214 -19.47 -2.36 15.94
C GLY A 214 -18.35 -1.74 15.11
N GLY A 215 -17.16 -1.60 15.70
CA GLY A 215 -16.04 -0.91 15.09
C GLY A 215 -16.28 0.58 14.90
N PHE A 216 -15.38 1.26 14.20
CA PHE A 216 -15.55 2.69 13.92
C PHE A 216 -16.54 2.89 12.76
N LYS A 217 -17.32 4.00 12.82
CA LYS A 217 -18.32 4.37 11.83
C LYS A 217 -17.71 4.61 10.46
N GLY A 218 -18.47 4.32 9.39
CA GLY A 218 -18.12 4.62 8.00
C GLY A 218 -17.73 3.40 7.17
N ALA A 219 -17.58 3.65 5.87
CA ALA A 219 -17.09 2.70 4.87
C ALA A 219 -16.07 3.40 3.96
N PRO A 220 -14.96 2.73 3.58
CA PRO A 220 -14.55 1.39 4.02
C PRO A 220 -14.26 1.32 5.53
N LYS A 221 -14.55 0.17 6.14
CA LYS A 221 -14.46 -0.02 7.59
C LYS A 221 -13.22 -0.84 7.96
N PHE A 222 -12.31 -0.21 8.73
CA PHE A 222 -11.08 -0.83 9.23
C PHE A 222 -11.28 -1.34 10.66
N MET A 223 -10.59 -2.44 11.00
CA MET A 223 -10.72 -3.09 12.30
C MET A 223 -10.08 -2.31 13.46
N MET A 224 -9.07 -1.48 13.17
CA MET A 224 -8.37 -0.59 14.13
C MET A 224 -7.98 -1.29 15.45
N PRO A 225 -7.23 -2.41 15.40
CA PRO A 225 -7.00 -3.28 16.58
C PRO A 225 -6.34 -2.54 17.75
N ASN A 226 -5.44 -1.61 17.50
CA ASN A 226 -4.76 -0.85 18.56
C ASN A 226 -5.74 0.05 19.35
N ASN A 227 -6.67 0.71 18.64
CA ASN A 227 -7.66 1.56 19.29
C ASN A 227 -8.65 0.72 20.11
N LEU A 228 -9.09 -0.43 19.57
CA LEU A 228 -9.97 -1.34 20.29
C LEU A 228 -9.26 -1.95 21.50
N GLN A 229 -7.98 -2.31 21.39
CA GLN A 229 -7.19 -2.83 22.50
C GLN A 229 -6.99 -1.77 23.61
N TYR A 230 -6.72 -0.53 23.24
CA TYR A 230 -6.65 0.57 24.20
C TYR A 230 -7.98 0.73 24.95
N LEU A 231 -9.10 0.83 24.22
CA LEU A 231 -10.41 0.98 24.82
C LEU A 231 -10.82 -0.20 25.72
N LEU A 232 -10.47 -1.42 25.34
CA LEU A 232 -10.75 -2.61 26.13
C LEU A 232 -9.96 -2.60 27.45
N ARG A 233 -8.68 -2.23 27.40
CA ARG A 233 -7.84 -2.09 28.61
C ARG A 233 -8.31 -0.96 29.49
N TYR A 234 -8.62 0.20 28.93
CA TYR A 234 -9.17 1.35 29.64
C TYR A 234 -10.49 1.00 30.34
N SER A 235 -11.41 0.35 29.64
CA SER A 235 -12.69 -0.05 30.22
C SER A 235 -12.55 -1.04 31.40
N PHE A 236 -11.54 -1.89 31.34
CA PHE A 236 -11.22 -2.81 32.44
C PHE A 236 -10.64 -2.07 33.65
N GLN A 237 -9.70 -1.14 33.44
CA GLN A 237 -9.06 -0.36 34.50
C GLN A 237 -10.06 0.54 35.22
N GLU A 238 -10.94 1.19 34.48
CA GLU A 238 -11.95 2.11 35.02
C GLU A 238 -13.27 1.40 35.41
N SER A 239 -13.33 0.08 35.31
CA SER A 239 -14.53 -0.71 35.55
C SER A 239 -15.75 -0.22 34.74
N ASN A 240 -15.53 0.26 33.52
CA ASN A 240 -16.56 0.79 32.64
C ASN A 240 -17.22 -0.32 31.82
N GLU A 241 -18.26 -0.93 32.35
CA GLU A 241 -18.98 -2.06 31.75
C GLU A 241 -19.61 -1.70 30.39
N ASN A 242 -20.12 -0.48 30.21
CA ASN A 242 -20.71 -0.05 28.93
C ASN A 242 -19.67 -0.04 27.82
N SER A 243 -18.53 0.57 28.07
CA SER A 243 -17.40 0.59 27.11
C SER A 243 -16.90 -0.80 26.81
N LYS A 244 -16.71 -1.64 27.84
CA LYS A 244 -16.31 -3.04 27.69
C LYS A 244 -17.27 -3.81 26.78
N ASN A 245 -18.58 -3.70 27.02
CA ASN A 245 -19.59 -4.39 26.25
C ASN A 245 -19.64 -3.92 24.78
N LYS A 246 -19.44 -2.63 24.50
CA LYS A 246 -19.32 -2.11 23.12
C LYS A 246 -18.15 -2.74 22.37
N ILE A 247 -16.99 -2.86 23.02
CA ILE A 247 -15.81 -3.45 22.39
C ILE A 247 -15.97 -4.95 22.18
N LEU A 248 -16.47 -5.67 23.18
CA LEU A 248 -16.75 -7.10 23.03
C LEU A 248 -17.80 -7.37 21.95
N SER A 249 -18.85 -6.54 21.84
CA SER A 249 -19.81 -6.62 20.74
C SER A 249 -19.15 -6.39 19.39
N THR A 250 -18.18 -5.46 19.30
CA THR A 250 -17.39 -5.25 18.06
C THR A 250 -16.61 -6.51 17.68
N LEU A 251 -15.94 -7.15 18.65
CA LEU A 251 -15.22 -8.39 18.40
C LEU A 251 -16.15 -9.52 17.94
N ASP A 252 -17.33 -9.65 18.55
CA ASP A 252 -18.34 -10.64 18.13
C ASP A 252 -18.72 -10.40 16.66
N LYS A 253 -19.05 -9.17 16.29
CA LYS A 253 -19.49 -8.81 14.93
C LYS A 253 -18.40 -9.00 13.87
N MET A 254 -17.14 -8.71 14.20
CA MET A 254 -16.02 -8.99 13.31
C MET A 254 -15.81 -10.50 13.16
N ALA A 255 -15.87 -11.28 14.25
CA ALA A 255 -15.66 -12.72 14.20
C ALA A 255 -16.78 -13.49 13.48
N TYR A 256 -18.00 -12.95 13.44
CA TYR A 256 -19.14 -13.52 12.68
C TYR A 256 -19.29 -12.91 11.28
N GLY A 257 -18.63 -11.79 11.00
CA GLY A 257 -18.72 -11.08 9.73
C GLY A 257 -17.92 -11.73 8.61
N GLY A 258 -18.18 -11.32 7.37
CA GLY A 258 -17.41 -11.73 6.20
C GLY A 258 -15.97 -11.21 6.19
N ILE A 259 -15.63 -10.25 7.06
CA ILE A 259 -14.24 -9.77 7.26
C ILE A 259 -13.33 -10.88 7.77
N TYR A 260 -13.88 -11.87 8.48
CA TYR A 260 -13.19 -13.06 8.97
C TYR A 260 -13.38 -14.22 8.01
N ASP A 261 -12.30 -14.90 7.65
CA ASP A 261 -12.36 -16.11 6.83
C ASP A 261 -12.73 -17.31 7.71
N HIS A 262 -13.97 -17.78 7.55
CA HIS A 262 -14.52 -18.89 8.34
C HIS A 262 -13.97 -20.26 7.93
N ILE A 263 -13.28 -20.35 6.78
CA ILE A 263 -12.74 -21.63 6.25
C ILE A 263 -11.28 -21.78 6.70
N GLU A 264 -10.43 -20.86 6.28
CA GLU A 264 -8.97 -20.92 6.48
C GLU A 264 -8.49 -20.11 7.69
N GLY A 265 -9.34 -19.28 8.28
CA GLY A 265 -8.98 -18.37 9.35
C GLY A 265 -8.34 -17.08 8.84
N GLY A 266 -8.05 -16.19 9.78
CA GLY A 266 -7.49 -14.87 9.49
C GLY A 266 -8.54 -13.84 9.06
N PHE A 267 -8.16 -12.57 9.18
CA PHE A 267 -8.99 -11.42 8.87
C PHE A 267 -8.49 -10.72 7.62
N SER A 268 -9.41 -10.29 6.77
CA SER A 268 -9.13 -9.38 5.68
C SER A 268 -8.84 -7.97 6.23
N ARG A 269 -8.10 -7.17 5.44
CA ARG A 269 -7.58 -5.87 5.88
C ARG A 269 -8.68 -4.87 6.29
N TYR A 270 -9.77 -4.81 5.50
CA TYR A 270 -10.91 -3.95 5.76
C TYR A 270 -12.16 -4.48 5.07
N SER A 271 -13.33 -4.05 5.54
CA SER A 271 -14.59 -4.24 4.84
C SER A 271 -14.88 -3.06 3.94
N THR A 272 -15.37 -3.30 2.73
CA THR A 272 -15.79 -2.25 1.80
C THR A 272 -17.11 -1.62 2.20
N ASP A 273 -17.90 -2.29 3.05
CA ASP A 273 -19.15 -1.83 3.63
C ASP A 273 -19.02 -1.60 5.17
N GLU A 274 -20.03 -1.02 5.77
CA GLU A 274 -20.06 -0.71 7.20
C GLU A 274 -20.44 -1.89 8.11
N ARG A 275 -20.88 -3.04 7.52
CA ARG A 275 -21.46 -4.20 8.22
C ARG A 275 -20.52 -5.36 8.43
N TRP A 276 -19.26 -5.23 8.03
CA TRP A 276 -18.27 -6.31 8.01
C TRP A 276 -18.60 -7.45 7.04
N HIS A 277 -19.42 -7.19 5.99
CA HIS A 277 -19.95 -8.22 5.12
C HIS A 277 -19.08 -8.47 3.88
N ILE A 278 -18.64 -7.42 3.20
CA ILE A 278 -17.89 -7.51 1.95
C ILE A 278 -16.41 -7.18 2.20
N PRO A 279 -15.55 -8.20 2.38
CA PRO A 279 -14.14 -7.98 2.67
C PRO A 279 -13.39 -7.52 1.43
N HIS A 280 -12.35 -6.70 1.63
CA HIS A 280 -11.26 -6.59 0.69
C HIS A 280 -10.31 -7.76 0.95
N PHE A 281 -10.17 -8.67 -0.01
CA PHE A 281 -9.55 -10.00 0.18
C PHE A 281 -8.03 -10.00 0.46
N GLU A 282 -7.45 -8.91 0.82
CA GLU A 282 -6.08 -8.78 1.28
C GLU A 282 -6.01 -9.11 2.78
N LYS A 283 -5.20 -10.08 3.18
CA LYS A 283 -4.95 -10.43 4.58
C LYS A 283 -3.51 -10.06 4.94
N MET A 284 -3.32 -9.12 5.85
CA MET A 284 -1.99 -8.64 6.24
C MET A 284 -1.51 -9.33 7.51
N LEU A 285 -0.22 -9.70 7.55
CA LEU A 285 0.39 -10.31 8.73
C LEU A 285 0.27 -9.43 9.97
N TYR A 286 0.55 -8.14 9.82
CA TYR A 286 0.50 -7.20 10.95
C TYR A 286 -0.91 -6.95 11.48
N ASP A 287 -1.95 -6.94 10.64
CA ASP A 287 -3.34 -6.84 11.07
C ASP A 287 -3.74 -8.09 11.86
N ASN A 288 -3.42 -9.26 11.34
CA ASN A 288 -3.76 -10.54 11.95
C ASN A 288 -2.99 -10.78 13.27
N GLY A 289 -1.72 -10.40 13.34
CA GLY A 289 -0.93 -10.47 14.58
C GLY A 289 -1.51 -9.58 15.70
N GLN A 290 -1.93 -8.36 15.37
CA GLN A 290 -2.57 -7.45 16.32
C GLN A 290 -3.96 -7.93 16.75
N LEU A 291 -4.75 -8.47 15.82
CA LEU A 291 -6.07 -9.04 16.12
C LEU A 291 -5.96 -10.28 16.99
N MET A 292 -4.99 -11.15 16.74
CA MET A 292 -4.71 -12.30 17.61
C MET A 292 -4.46 -11.86 19.07
N SER A 293 -3.68 -10.78 19.27
CA SER A 293 -3.45 -10.18 20.57
C SER A 293 -4.76 -9.63 21.19
N LEU A 294 -5.53 -8.86 20.40
CA LEU A 294 -6.79 -8.26 20.85
C LEU A 294 -7.83 -9.32 21.26
N TYR A 295 -8.03 -10.36 20.43
CA TYR A 295 -8.95 -11.47 20.77
C TYR A 295 -8.49 -12.29 21.96
N SER A 296 -7.16 -12.45 22.16
CA SER A 296 -6.61 -13.10 23.37
C SER A 296 -6.97 -12.32 24.64
N ILE A 297 -6.87 -10.99 24.62
CA ILE A 297 -7.29 -10.13 25.73
C ILE A 297 -8.81 -10.21 25.91
N GLY A 298 -9.57 -10.17 24.81
CA GLY A 298 -11.02 -10.35 24.84
C GLY A 298 -11.44 -11.67 25.50
N TYR A 299 -10.74 -12.77 25.20
CA TYR A 299 -10.96 -14.06 25.85
C TYR A 299 -10.66 -14.03 27.35
N GLN A 300 -9.53 -13.44 27.75
CA GLN A 300 -9.18 -13.34 29.19
C GLN A 300 -10.21 -12.56 29.99
N ILE A 301 -10.82 -11.53 29.39
CA ILE A 301 -11.82 -10.69 30.07
C ILE A 301 -13.22 -11.35 30.08
N SER A 302 -13.61 -12.04 29.01
CA SER A 302 -14.99 -12.49 28.79
C SER A 302 -15.19 -14.00 28.95
N GLY A 303 -14.15 -14.81 28.81
CA GLY A 303 -14.23 -16.27 28.78
C GLY A 303 -14.93 -16.84 27.53
N LYS A 304 -15.25 -16.03 26.50
CA LYS A 304 -15.97 -16.48 25.29
C LYS A 304 -15.14 -17.42 24.45
N ASN A 305 -15.57 -18.65 24.24
CA ASN A 305 -14.88 -19.63 23.39
C ASN A 305 -14.67 -19.16 21.96
N LEU A 306 -15.60 -18.36 21.40
CA LEU A 306 -15.46 -17.75 20.09
C LEU A 306 -14.10 -17.06 19.92
N TYR A 307 -13.66 -16.29 20.91
CA TYR A 307 -12.40 -15.54 20.83
C TYR A 307 -11.19 -16.46 20.88
N LYS A 308 -11.24 -17.49 21.71
CA LYS A 308 -10.21 -18.53 21.77
C LYS A 308 -10.06 -19.23 20.42
N GLU A 309 -11.17 -19.68 19.85
CA GLU A 309 -11.19 -20.35 18.54
C GLU A 309 -10.68 -19.44 17.43
N THR A 310 -11.08 -18.17 17.43
CA THR A 310 -10.57 -17.16 16.49
C THR A 310 -9.05 -17.01 16.58
N VAL A 311 -8.49 -16.94 17.81
CA VAL A 311 -7.03 -16.84 18.00
C VAL A 311 -6.30 -18.05 17.41
N TYR A 312 -6.79 -19.27 17.69
CA TYR A 312 -6.15 -20.48 17.15
C TYR A 312 -6.22 -20.56 15.64
N LYS A 313 -7.34 -20.23 15.02
CA LYS A 313 -7.49 -20.21 13.56
C LYS A 313 -6.65 -19.12 12.89
N VAL A 314 -6.55 -17.93 13.49
CA VAL A 314 -5.64 -16.88 13.01
C VAL A 314 -4.19 -17.35 13.11
N HIS A 315 -3.81 -18.02 14.19
CA HIS A 315 -2.47 -18.59 14.36
C HIS A 315 -2.18 -19.68 13.30
N GLU A 316 -3.11 -20.59 13.04
CA GLU A 316 -2.99 -21.62 12.00
C GLU A 316 -2.79 -20.96 10.63
N TYR A 317 -3.62 -19.99 10.29
CA TYR A 317 -3.52 -19.22 9.06
C TYR A 317 -2.13 -18.55 8.91
N ILE A 318 -1.66 -17.82 9.95
CA ILE A 318 -0.35 -17.18 9.91
C ILE A 318 0.76 -18.22 9.72
N SER A 319 0.67 -19.36 10.38
CA SER A 319 1.70 -20.40 10.36
C SER A 319 1.75 -21.17 9.04
N SER A 320 0.62 -21.31 8.33
CA SER A 320 0.55 -22.04 7.05
C SER A 320 0.81 -21.16 5.84
N GLU A 321 0.27 -19.94 5.84
CA GLU A 321 0.23 -19.10 4.64
C GLU A 321 1.31 -18.00 4.62
N THR A 322 1.82 -17.59 5.79
CA THR A 322 2.83 -16.53 5.89
C THR A 322 4.21 -17.08 6.22
N VAL A 323 4.65 -18.10 5.49
CA VAL A 323 5.81 -18.95 5.80
C VAL A 323 7.16 -18.23 5.69
N SER A 324 7.23 -17.03 5.12
CA SER A 324 8.47 -16.28 4.99
C SER A 324 8.29 -14.80 5.36
N TYR A 325 9.32 -14.22 5.96
CA TYR A 325 9.38 -12.78 6.23
C TYR A 325 9.28 -11.90 4.97
N THR A 326 9.36 -12.48 3.77
CA THR A 326 9.09 -11.83 2.49
C THR A 326 7.62 -11.81 2.12
N HIS A 327 6.77 -12.59 2.81
CA HIS A 327 5.35 -12.67 2.58
C HIS A 327 4.62 -11.98 3.75
N LEU A 328 4.49 -10.67 3.67
CA LEU A 328 3.62 -9.90 4.56
C LEU A 328 2.12 -10.19 4.30
N ARG A 329 1.85 -11.06 3.33
CA ARG A 329 0.55 -11.50 2.87
C ARG A 329 0.60 -12.98 2.46
N ALA A 330 -0.50 -13.71 2.69
CA ALA A 330 -0.76 -14.98 2.05
C ALA A 330 -0.89 -14.81 0.52
N HIS A 331 -0.36 -15.78 -0.23
CA HIS A 331 -0.61 -15.84 -1.66
C HIS A 331 -2.12 -15.97 -1.90
N GLU A 332 -2.73 -14.99 -2.57
CA GLU A 332 -3.97 -15.28 -3.26
C GLU A 332 -3.64 -16.28 -4.37
N THR A 333 -4.06 -17.50 -4.20
CA THR A 333 -4.18 -18.44 -5.31
C THR A 333 -5.30 -17.95 -6.21
N LEU A 334 -5.01 -16.94 -7.03
CA LEU A 334 -5.83 -16.59 -8.17
C LEU A 334 -5.57 -17.64 -9.24
N ASN A 335 -6.11 -18.84 -9.03
CA ASN A 335 -6.45 -19.76 -10.10
C ASN A 335 -7.85 -19.39 -10.56
N HIS A 336 -7.95 -18.47 -11.50
CA HIS A 336 -9.10 -18.30 -12.37
C HIS A 336 -8.61 -17.89 -13.76
#